data_20ffbeede7f0d1de24c992ae598d0243
#
_entry.id   20ffbeede7f0d1de24c992ae598d0243
#
_cell.length_a   1.000
_cell.length_b   1.000
_cell.length_c   1.000
_cell.angle_alpha   90.00
_cell.angle_beta   90.00
_cell.angle_gamma   90.00
#
_symmetry.space_group_name_H-M   'P 1'
#
loop_
_entity.id
_entity.type
_entity.pdbx_description
1 polymer ?
#
loop_
_entity_poly.entity_id
_entity_poly.type
_entity_poly.pdbx_seq_one_letter_code
_entity_poly.pdbx_strand_id
1 'polypeptide(L)'
;SDVCSSDLGPVKVLLDAYVNGEIHAVHLCYTRFINTMKQEAVVEQLLPLSPDALKPQEGQRSWDYIYEPDAATVIDELLLRYIEALVYQSVAESMASEQSARMVAMKAATDNAGNVINELKLVYNKTRQAAITKELSEIVAGAAAV
;
A
#
# COMPACT_ATOMS: atom_id res chain seq x y z
N SER A 1 19.03 5.75 -5.07
CA SER A 1 18.83 6.49 -3.81
C SER A 1 18.23 7.91 -4.01
N ASP A 2 17.69 8.22 -5.20
CA ASP A 2 17.23 9.59 -5.53
C ASP A 2 15.70 9.74 -5.52
N VAL A 3 14.98 8.80 -4.93
CA VAL A 3 13.51 8.83 -4.84
C VAL A 3 13.04 10.00 -3.94
N CYS A 4 13.83 10.38 -2.93
CA CYS A 4 13.43 11.42 -1.99
C CYS A 4 13.41 12.85 -2.56
N SER A 5 14.25 13.17 -3.54
CA SER A 5 14.35 14.56 -4.04
C SER A 5 13.32 14.89 -5.12
N SER A 6 12.86 13.90 -5.89
CA SER A 6 11.84 14.11 -6.93
C SER A 6 10.42 14.16 -6.37
N ASP A 7 10.15 13.45 -5.26
CA ASP A 7 8.82 13.39 -4.66
C ASP A 7 8.50 14.59 -3.75
N LEU A 8 9.53 15.32 -3.32
CA LEU A 8 9.36 16.54 -2.51
C LEU A 8 9.13 17.82 -3.36
N GLY A 9 9.37 17.76 -4.66
CA GLY A 9 9.10 18.88 -5.57
C GLY A 9 7.67 19.40 -5.50
N PRO A 10 6.64 18.54 -5.62
CA PRO A 10 5.24 18.95 -5.49
C PRO A 10 4.91 19.52 -4.11
N VAL A 11 5.53 19.01 -3.04
CA VAL A 11 5.32 19.50 -1.67
C VAL A 11 5.76 20.94 -1.53
N LYS A 12 6.92 21.29 -2.10
CA LYS A 12 7.43 22.65 -2.07
C LYS A 12 6.50 23.64 -2.78
N VAL A 13 5.97 23.25 -3.94
CA VAL A 13 5.01 24.08 -4.69
C VAL A 13 3.73 24.33 -3.86
N LEU A 14 3.21 23.30 -3.17
CA LEU A 14 2.06 23.45 -2.30
C LEU A 14 2.33 24.34 -1.09
N LEU A 15 3.52 24.22 -0.50
CA LEU A 15 3.94 25.07 0.61
C LEU A 15 4.07 26.54 0.19
N ASP A 16 4.68 26.80 -0.98
CA ASP A 16 4.82 28.14 -1.52
C ASP A 16 3.43 28.75 -1.81
N ALA A 17 2.52 27.98 -2.38
CA ALA A 17 1.13 28.43 -2.63
C ALA A 17 0.37 28.69 -1.32
N TYR A 18 0.61 27.92 -0.27
CA TYR A 18 0.03 28.14 1.05
C TYR A 18 0.55 29.44 1.70
N VAL A 19 1.89 29.66 1.66
CA VAL A 19 2.52 30.88 2.17
C VAL A 19 2.05 32.13 1.41
N ASN A 20 1.86 32.02 0.09
CA ASN A 20 1.33 33.10 -0.74
C ASN A 20 -0.18 33.35 -0.52
N GLY A 21 -0.88 32.52 0.26
CA GLY A 21 -2.30 32.68 0.53
C GLY A 21 -3.22 32.23 -0.61
N GLU A 22 -2.70 31.52 -1.61
CA GLU A 22 -3.48 30.99 -2.73
C GLU A 22 -4.35 29.81 -2.32
N ILE A 23 -3.89 29.03 -1.34
CA ILE A 23 -4.62 27.89 -0.75
C ILE A 23 -4.72 28.04 0.76
N HIS A 24 -5.83 27.55 1.33
CA HIS A 24 -6.16 27.72 2.75
C HIS A 24 -5.88 26.46 3.59
N ALA A 25 -5.83 25.30 2.96
CA ALA A 25 -5.55 24.04 3.62
C ALA A 25 -4.89 23.04 2.67
N VAL A 26 -4.06 22.16 3.22
CA VAL A 26 -3.46 21.02 2.52
C VAL A 26 -3.84 19.77 3.27
N HIS A 27 -4.41 18.79 2.55
CA HIS A 27 -4.76 17.49 3.09
C HIS A 27 -3.93 16.40 2.44
N LEU A 28 -3.47 15.47 3.24
CA LEU A 28 -2.70 14.32 2.83
C LEU A 28 -3.62 13.08 2.86
N CYS A 29 -3.83 12.48 1.70
CA CYS A 29 -4.62 11.25 1.56
C CYS A 29 -3.68 10.09 1.28
N TYR A 30 -3.70 9.08 2.13
CA TYR A 30 -2.82 7.92 1.99
C TYR A 30 -3.44 6.67 2.59
N THR A 31 -2.81 5.51 2.35
CA THR A 31 -3.25 4.25 2.94
C THR A 31 -2.32 3.89 4.10
N ARG A 32 -2.85 3.96 5.32
CA ARG A 32 -2.16 3.59 6.54
C ARG A 32 -2.02 2.07 6.62
N PHE A 33 -0.82 1.61 6.87
CA PHE A 33 -0.53 0.20 7.09
C PHE A 33 -0.75 -0.18 8.56
N ILE A 34 -1.75 -1.04 8.84
CA ILE A 34 -2.01 -1.56 10.18
C ILE A 34 -1.37 -2.94 10.33
N ASN A 35 -1.66 -3.84 9.39
CA ASN A 35 -1.05 -5.17 9.29
C ASN A 35 -1.23 -5.72 7.87
N THR A 36 -0.65 -6.88 7.58
CA THR A 36 -0.70 -7.50 6.25
C THR A 36 -2.10 -7.78 5.73
N MET A 37 -3.09 -7.91 6.61
CA MET A 37 -4.48 -8.21 6.27
C MET A 37 -5.38 -6.98 6.27
N LYS A 38 -4.96 -5.89 6.93
CA LYS A 38 -5.78 -4.69 7.12
C LYS A 38 -4.99 -3.44 6.79
N GLN A 39 -5.51 -2.69 5.84
CA GLN A 39 -5.07 -1.36 5.46
C GLN A 39 -6.26 -0.41 5.59
N GLU A 40 -6.00 0.85 5.88
CA GLU A 40 -7.03 1.87 6.09
C GLU A 40 -6.71 3.13 5.30
N ALA A 41 -7.68 3.60 4.52
CA ALA A 41 -7.56 4.88 3.85
C ALA A 41 -7.75 6.01 4.86
N VAL A 42 -6.79 6.91 4.93
CA VAL A 42 -6.75 8.02 5.89
C VAL A 42 -6.60 9.34 5.15
N VAL A 43 -7.30 10.36 5.65
CA VAL A 43 -7.15 11.74 5.22
C VAL A 43 -6.73 12.55 6.44
N GLU A 44 -5.54 13.09 6.40
CA GLU A 44 -4.99 13.93 7.47
C GLU A 44 -4.76 15.35 6.97
N GLN A 45 -5.06 16.30 7.81
CA GLN A 45 -4.76 17.70 7.50
C GLN A 45 -3.27 17.96 7.76
N LEU A 46 -2.57 18.35 6.71
CA LEU A 46 -1.16 18.70 6.77
C LEU A 46 -0.96 20.16 7.18
N LEU A 47 -1.76 21.05 6.59
CA LEU A 47 -1.76 22.49 6.87
C LEU A 47 -3.20 23.03 6.95
N PRO A 48 -3.51 23.98 7.86
CA PRO A 48 -2.67 24.43 8.97
C PRO A 48 -2.42 23.30 9.99
N LEU A 49 -1.29 23.37 10.68
CA LEU A 49 -0.97 22.39 11.73
C LEU A 49 -2.01 22.50 12.85
N SER A 50 -2.60 21.38 13.24
CA SER A 50 -3.53 21.37 14.35
C SER A 50 -2.78 21.65 15.67
N PRO A 51 -3.35 22.46 16.57
CA PRO A 51 -2.74 22.74 17.88
C PRO A 51 -2.48 21.47 18.70
N ASP A 52 -3.25 20.41 18.46
CA ASP A 52 -3.12 19.14 19.15
C ASP A 52 -1.85 18.37 18.75
N ALA A 53 -1.36 18.56 17.52
CA ALA A 53 -0.10 17.95 17.04
C ALA A 53 1.15 18.58 17.70
N LEU A 54 1.01 19.81 18.23
CA LEU A 54 2.08 20.55 18.86
C LEU A 54 2.06 20.49 20.41
N LYS A 55 1.10 19.77 21.00
CA LYS A 55 1.05 19.64 22.45
C LYS A 55 2.24 18.83 22.95
N PRO A 56 3.05 19.36 23.89
CA PRO A 56 4.08 18.56 24.53
C PRO A 56 3.43 17.37 25.25
N GLN A 57 4.02 16.19 25.09
CA GLN A 57 3.60 15.04 25.90
C GLN A 57 3.76 15.36 27.38
N GLU A 58 2.70 15.12 28.15
CA GLU A 58 2.74 15.30 29.60
C GLU A 58 3.93 14.52 30.19
N GLY A 59 4.86 15.23 30.82
CA GLY A 59 6.06 14.68 31.44
C GLY A 59 7.39 15.10 30.79
N GLN A 60 7.37 15.76 29.63
CA GLN A 60 8.61 16.35 29.10
C GLN A 60 8.94 17.64 29.86
N ARG A 61 10.13 17.65 30.49
CA ARG A 61 10.67 18.86 31.10
C ARG A 61 10.91 19.89 30.01
N SER A 62 10.31 21.06 30.16
CA SER A 62 10.64 22.22 29.33
C SER A 62 12.10 22.61 29.61
N TRP A 63 12.98 22.34 28.63
CA TRP A 63 14.34 22.84 28.66
C TRP A 63 14.36 24.14 27.88
N ASP A 64 15.01 25.17 28.44
CA ASP A 64 15.30 26.37 27.68
C ASP A 64 16.45 26.06 26.73
N TYR A 65 16.14 25.97 25.43
CA TYR A 65 17.12 25.75 24.38
C TYR A 65 17.70 27.11 23.91
N ILE A 66 18.99 27.13 23.69
CA ILE A 66 19.66 28.25 23.01
C ILE A 66 19.52 27.98 21.51
N TYR A 67 18.89 28.89 20.78
CA TYR A 67 18.69 28.79 19.34
C TYR A 67 19.76 29.63 18.61
N GLU A 68 20.40 29.02 17.61
CA GLU A 68 21.33 29.69 16.70
C GLU A 68 20.90 29.43 15.25
N PRO A 69 20.73 30.44 14.37
CA PRO A 69 21.00 31.88 14.62
C PRO A 69 19.90 32.59 15.42
N ASP A 70 18.61 32.19 15.26
CA ASP A 70 17.46 32.71 16.00
C ASP A 70 16.33 31.66 16.04
N ALA A 71 15.44 31.79 17.02
CA ALA A 71 14.35 30.81 17.24
C ALA A 71 13.40 30.72 16.06
N ALA A 72 13.09 31.82 15.38
CA ALA A 72 12.13 31.85 14.28
C ALA A 72 12.65 31.06 13.07
N THR A 73 13.87 31.30 12.65
CA THR A 73 14.50 30.58 11.52
C THR A 73 14.61 29.08 11.79
N VAL A 74 15.03 28.71 13.01
CA VAL A 74 15.14 27.29 13.38
C VAL A 74 13.79 26.61 13.39
N ILE A 75 12.73 27.28 13.89
CA ILE A 75 11.38 26.72 13.90
C ILE A 75 10.85 26.55 12.47
N ASP A 76 11.06 27.51 11.59
CA ASP A 76 10.62 27.43 10.19
C ASP A 76 11.29 26.27 9.45
N GLU A 77 12.61 26.09 9.62
CA GLU A 77 13.30 24.94 9.04
C GLU A 77 12.82 23.61 9.63
N LEU A 78 12.55 23.57 10.91
CA LEU A 78 12.07 22.36 11.59
C LEU A 78 10.66 21.98 11.14
N LEU A 79 9.77 22.97 10.97
CA LEU A 79 8.42 22.75 10.43
C LEU A 79 8.47 22.24 8.99
N LEU A 80 9.35 22.76 8.16
CA LEU A 80 9.54 22.26 6.80
C LEU A 80 9.98 20.79 6.83
N ARG A 81 10.97 20.45 7.63
CA ARG A 81 11.44 19.07 7.79
C ARG A 81 10.38 18.13 8.35
N TYR A 82 9.57 18.63 9.27
CA TYR A 82 8.43 17.88 9.81
C TYR A 82 7.41 17.52 8.72
N ILE A 83 7.03 18.47 7.87
CA ILE A 83 6.12 18.24 6.75
C ILE A 83 6.72 17.24 5.74
N GLU A 84 8.00 17.40 5.38
CA GLU A 84 8.71 16.47 4.52
C GLU A 84 8.71 15.04 5.09
N ALA A 85 8.94 14.90 6.39
CA ALA A 85 8.93 13.61 7.07
C ALA A 85 7.54 12.95 7.06
N LEU A 86 6.47 13.72 7.29
CA LEU A 86 5.09 13.22 7.24
C LEU A 86 4.72 12.72 5.83
N VAL A 87 5.08 13.48 4.80
CA VAL A 87 4.84 13.07 3.42
C VAL A 87 5.62 11.80 3.08
N TYR A 88 6.90 11.75 3.45
CA TYR A 88 7.72 10.56 3.25
C TYR A 88 7.13 9.32 3.95
N GLN A 89 6.71 9.48 5.21
CA GLN A 89 6.05 8.41 5.95
C GLN A 89 4.78 7.92 5.25
N SER A 90 3.94 8.83 4.78
CA SER A 90 2.68 8.48 4.10
C SER A 90 2.91 7.70 2.81
N VAL A 91 3.93 8.08 2.03
CA VAL A 91 4.35 7.36 0.82
C VAL A 91 4.84 5.96 1.18
N ALA A 92 5.70 5.84 2.19
CA ALA A 92 6.22 4.55 2.65
C ALA A 92 5.09 3.63 3.15
N GLU A 93 4.13 4.15 3.91
CA GLU A 93 2.96 3.40 4.37
C GLU A 93 2.06 2.96 3.20
N SER A 94 1.84 3.82 2.21
CA SER A 94 1.08 3.48 1.00
C SER A 94 1.75 2.37 0.20
N MET A 95 3.07 2.45 0.02
CA MET A 95 3.84 1.41 -0.67
C MET A 95 3.79 0.07 0.09
N ALA A 96 3.95 0.10 1.41
CA ALA A 96 3.85 -1.09 2.25
C ALA A 96 2.45 -1.72 2.17
N SER A 97 1.41 -0.90 2.19
CA SER A 97 0.01 -1.31 2.06
C SER A 97 -0.26 -1.96 0.70
N GLU A 98 0.25 -1.37 -0.39
CA GLU A 98 0.11 -1.93 -1.73
C GLU A 98 0.80 -3.29 -1.86
N GLN A 99 2.04 -3.40 -1.39
CA GLN A 99 2.79 -4.67 -1.46
C GLN A 99 2.13 -5.76 -0.63
N SER A 100 1.59 -5.41 0.53
CA SER A 100 0.86 -6.32 1.41
C SER A 100 -0.43 -6.82 0.74
N ALA A 101 -1.24 -5.92 0.18
CA ALA A 101 -2.45 -6.27 -0.54
C ALA A 101 -2.15 -7.16 -1.76
N ARG A 102 -1.08 -6.85 -2.49
CA ARG A 102 -0.61 -7.67 -3.62
C ARG A 102 -0.22 -9.07 -3.17
N MET A 103 0.51 -9.20 -2.07
CA MET A 103 0.91 -10.50 -1.51
C MET A 103 -0.30 -11.37 -1.16
N VAL A 104 -1.32 -10.80 -0.50
CA VAL A 104 -2.57 -11.50 -0.15
C VAL A 104 -3.32 -11.92 -1.41
N ALA A 105 -3.46 -11.03 -2.39
CA ALA A 105 -4.13 -11.31 -3.65
C ALA A 105 -3.43 -12.43 -4.45
N MET A 106 -2.10 -12.39 -4.51
CA MET A 106 -1.32 -13.42 -5.22
C MET A 106 -1.37 -14.76 -4.52
N LYS A 107 -1.41 -14.78 -3.19
CA LYS A 107 -1.62 -16.02 -2.44
C LYS A 107 -3.00 -16.63 -2.77
N ALA A 108 -4.06 -15.85 -2.72
CA ALA A 108 -5.41 -16.31 -3.08
C ALA A 108 -5.48 -16.79 -4.52
N ALA A 109 -4.82 -16.10 -5.45
CA ALA A 109 -4.73 -16.52 -6.85
C ALA A 109 -4.03 -17.88 -7.01
N THR A 110 -2.93 -18.10 -6.27
CA THR A 110 -2.19 -19.36 -6.28
C THR A 110 -3.02 -20.51 -5.73
N ASP A 111 -3.75 -20.29 -4.63
CA ASP A 111 -4.62 -21.28 -4.03
C ASP A 111 -5.77 -21.65 -4.99
N ASN A 112 -6.39 -20.65 -5.63
CA ASN A 112 -7.42 -20.88 -6.65
C ASN A 112 -6.89 -21.62 -7.87
N ALA A 113 -5.69 -21.28 -8.36
CA ALA A 113 -5.05 -21.99 -9.46
C ALA A 113 -4.81 -23.48 -9.12
N GLY A 114 -4.39 -23.77 -7.89
CA GLY A 114 -4.25 -25.14 -7.40
C GLY A 114 -5.57 -25.93 -7.45
N ASN A 115 -6.66 -25.32 -7.05
CA ASN A 115 -8.00 -25.94 -7.11
C ASN A 115 -8.44 -26.20 -8.55
N VAL A 116 -8.27 -25.23 -9.44
CA VAL A 116 -8.61 -25.40 -10.88
C VAL A 116 -7.77 -26.50 -11.53
N ILE A 117 -6.47 -26.58 -11.21
CA ILE A 117 -5.60 -27.66 -11.73
C ILE A 117 -6.10 -29.04 -11.27
N ASN A 118 -6.50 -29.17 -10.02
CA ASN A 118 -7.02 -30.43 -9.48
C ASN A 118 -8.34 -30.82 -10.16
N GLU A 119 -9.25 -29.86 -10.35
CA GLU A 119 -10.50 -30.07 -11.06
C GLU A 119 -10.27 -30.50 -12.51
N LEU A 120 -9.39 -29.82 -13.24
CA LEU A 120 -9.03 -30.17 -14.59
C LEU A 120 -8.39 -31.56 -14.69
N LYS A 121 -7.56 -31.96 -13.73
CA LYS A 121 -7.00 -33.32 -13.67
C LYS A 121 -8.09 -34.36 -13.51
N LEU A 122 -9.11 -34.12 -12.68
CA LEU A 122 -10.26 -35.02 -12.54
C LEU A 122 -11.03 -35.15 -13.85
N VAL A 123 -11.36 -34.03 -14.49
CA VAL A 123 -12.06 -34.01 -15.78
C VAL A 123 -11.25 -34.77 -16.86
N TYR A 124 -9.96 -34.49 -16.94
CA TYR A 124 -9.04 -35.16 -17.87
C TYR A 124 -9.05 -36.68 -17.66
N ASN A 125 -8.86 -37.15 -16.42
CA ASN A 125 -8.82 -38.57 -16.11
C ASN A 125 -10.17 -39.25 -16.41
N LYS A 126 -11.29 -38.60 -16.10
CA LYS A 126 -12.63 -39.10 -16.42
C LYS A 126 -12.84 -39.23 -17.92
N THR A 127 -12.46 -38.22 -18.70
CA THR A 127 -12.57 -38.21 -20.15
C THR A 127 -11.67 -39.28 -20.78
N ARG A 128 -10.44 -39.40 -20.30
CA ARG A 128 -9.52 -40.46 -20.75
C ARG A 128 -10.07 -41.85 -20.49
N GLN A 129 -10.60 -42.13 -19.28
CA GLN A 129 -11.20 -43.42 -18.95
C GLN A 129 -12.42 -43.71 -19.82
N ALA A 130 -13.28 -42.71 -20.07
CA ALA A 130 -14.44 -42.87 -20.95
C ALA A 130 -14.01 -43.19 -22.40
N ALA A 131 -12.95 -42.54 -22.91
CA ALA A 131 -12.43 -42.84 -24.25
C ALA A 131 -11.89 -44.26 -24.34
N ILE A 132 -11.06 -44.69 -23.37
CA ILE A 132 -10.53 -46.07 -23.33
C ILE A 132 -11.67 -47.10 -23.24
N THR A 133 -12.66 -46.84 -22.37
CA THR A 133 -13.81 -47.76 -22.22
C THR A 133 -14.62 -47.85 -23.52
N LYS A 134 -14.80 -46.74 -24.22
CA LYS A 134 -15.50 -46.70 -25.51
C LYS A 134 -14.75 -47.53 -26.56
N GLU A 135 -13.44 -47.33 -26.70
CA GLU A 135 -12.58 -48.09 -27.62
C GLU A 135 -12.62 -49.59 -27.31
N LEU A 136 -12.52 -50.00 -26.05
CA LEU A 136 -12.62 -51.39 -25.63
C LEU A 136 -14.00 -51.96 -25.96
N SER A 137 -15.08 -51.21 -25.75
CA SER A 137 -16.42 -51.66 -26.08
C SER A 137 -16.62 -51.84 -27.57
N GLU A 138 -16.05 -50.95 -28.39
CA GLU A 138 -16.08 -51.07 -29.85
C GLU A 138 -15.30 -52.31 -30.34
N ILE A 139 -14.12 -52.61 -29.77
CA ILE A 139 -13.35 -53.81 -30.09
C ILE A 139 -14.11 -55.08 -29.72
N VAL A 140 -14.72 -55.14 -28.51
CA VAL A 140 -15.47 -56.30 -28.09
C VAL A 140 -16.73 -56.49 -28.94
N ALA A 141 -17.45 -55.42 -29.27
CA ALA A 141 -18.60 -55.48 -30.16
C ALA A 141 -18.22 -55.96 -31.57
N GLY A 142 -17.10 -55.49 -32.11
CA GLY A 142 -16.58 -55.97 -33.39
C GLY A 142 -16.18 -57.45 -33.37
N ALA A 143 -15.58 -57.94 -32.30
CA ALA A 143 -15.24 -59.35 -32.14
C ALA A 143 -16.44 -60.28 -31.97
N ALA A 144 -17.55 -59.76 -31.41
CA ALA A 144 -18.79 -60.51 -31.27
C ALA A 144 -19.66 -60.54 -32.54
N ALA A 145 -19.33 -59.73 -33.55
CA ALA A 145 -20.04 -59.63 -34.82
C ALA A 145 -19.44 -60.51 -35.91
N VAL A 146 -18.33 -61.17 -35.63
CA VAL A 146 -17.66 -62.18 -36.49
C VAL A 146 -17.94 -63.58 -35.94
#